data_b2b055a01170bcd32580886990f80943
#
_entry.id   b2b055a01170bcd32580886990f80943
#
_cell.length_a   1.000
_cell.length_b   1.000
_cell.length_c   1.000
_cell.angle_alpha   90.00
_cell.angle_beta   90.00
_cell.angle_gamma   90.00
#
_symmetry.space_group_name_H-M   'P 1'
#
loop_
_entity.id
_entity.type
_entity.pdbx_description
1 polymer ?
#
loop_
_entity_poly.entity_id
_entity_poly.type
_entity_poly.pdbx_seq_one_letter_code
_entity_poly.pdbx_strand_id
1 'polypeptide(L)'
;ILISFFLAAKANRNRYMQLVIKILIILISISPAFALGEGNRNLLLIMAMGLSPLLLLRRLTLIPKIDVPIISLCFCLICFPLFTHPETMRWSTILYSCMFCLFFVSYAHILPYSRLPIDKYVNLLGRLIVAFSIVLVLQQICVLFGLPVINLSNYDPDTPWKLNSLSSEPSHSARFVAILMYSYLWMQDLLFGRQVGLGESVKKHTGIWLAFFWVMLTSGSGTAIMLLGIIFLRYINGRYVLRTTLLAVLLMFVL
;
A
#
# COMPACT_ATOMS: atom_id res chain seq x y z
N ILE A 1 4.88 -39.73 18.61
CA ILE A 1 4.03 -39.74 17.40
C ILE A 1 2.95 -38.66 17.50
N LEU A 2 2.14 -38.59 18.56
CA LEU A 2 1.07 -37.57 18.73
C LEU A 2 1.65 -36.15 18.77
N ILE A 3 2.73 -35.93 19.49
CA ILE A 3 3.38 -34.60 19.59
C ILE A 3 3.95 -34.14 18.22
N SER A 4 4.56 -35.07 17.47
CA SER A 4 5.08 -34.76 16.11
C SER A 4 3.94 -34.43 15.13
N PHE A 5 2.80 -35.12 15.25
CA PHE A 5 1.62 -34.83 14.45
C PHE A 5 1.00 -33.46 14.80
N PHE A 6 0.91 -33.11 16.07
CA PHE A 6 0.44 -31.79 16.53
C PHE A 6 1.38 -30.66 16.09
N LEU A 7 2.68 -30.87 16.16
CA LEU A 7 3.67 -29.90 15.69
C LEU A 7 3.62 -29.72 14.17
N ALA A 8 3.47 -30.79 13.42
CA ALA A 8 3.31 -30.74 11.96
C ALA A 8 2.00 -30.04 11.55
N ALA A 9 0.88 -30.31 12.20
CA ALA A 9 -0.39 -29.65 11.96
C ALA A 9 -0.33 -28.14 12.30
N LYS A 10 0.34 -27.77 13.40
CA LYS A 10 0.56 -26.37 13.81
C LYS A 10 1.48 -25.64 12.80
N ALA A 11 2.55 -26.28 12.33
CA ALA A 11 3.47 -25.73 11.33
C ALA A 11 2.76 -25.51 9.98
N ASN A 12 1.93 -26.47 9.55
CA ASN A 12 1.18 -26.38 8.31
C ASN A 12 0.13 -25.25 8.37
N ARG A 13 -0.56 -25.09 9.49
CA ARG A 13 -1.51 -24.00 9.73
C ARG A 13 -0.84 -22.61 9.66
N ASN A 14 0.38 -22.47 10.22
CA ASN A 14 1.11 -21.21 10.17
C ASN A 14 1.54 -20.87 8.74
N ARG A 15 1.99 -21.85 7.95
CA ARG A 15 2.32 -21.66 6.53
C ARG A 15 1.11 -21.19 5.72
N TYR A 16 -0.03 -21.81 5.94
CA TYR A 16 -1.27 -21.42 5.27
C TYR A 16 -1.65 -19.97 5.60
N MET A 17 -1.62 -19.57 6.87
CA MET A 17 -1.94 -18.19 7.26
C MET A 17 -0.95 -17.17 6.70
N GLN A 18 0.34 -17.50 6.63
CA GLN A 18 1.35 -16.66 5.99
C GLN A 18 1.08 -16.50 4.49
N LEU A 19 0.64 -17.56 3.81
CA LEU A 19 0.27 -17.51 2.40
C LEU A 19 -0.94 -16.60 2.19
N VAL A 20 -1.99 -16.77 3.00
CA VAL A 20 -3.21 -15.95 2.93
C VAL A 20 -2.89 -14.46 3.07
N ILE A 21 -2.06 -14.09 4.07
CA ILE A 21 -1.67 -12.69 4.25
C ILE A 21 -0.89 -12.15 3.06
N LYS A 22 0.07 -12.92 2.54
CA LYS A 22 0.83 -12.50 1.36
C LYS A 22 -0.08 -12.26 0.16
N ILE A 23 -1.03 -13.18 -0.07
CA ILE A 23 -2.03 -13.05 -1.14
C ILE A 23 -2.88 -11.80 -0.91
N LEU A 24 -3.34 -11.53 0.30
CA LEU A 24 -4.13 -10.34 0.62
C LEU A 24 -3.33 -9.05 0.34
N ILE A 25 -2.07 -8.99 0.78
CA ILE A 25 -1.21 -7.82 0.53
C ILE A 25 -1.02 -7.60 -0.97
N ILE A 26 -0.74 -8.67 -1.73
CA ILE A 26 -0.58 -8.59 -3.19
C ILE A 26 -1.88 -8.13 -3.83
N LEU A 27 -3.01 -8.76 -3.52
CA LEU A 27 -4.31 -8.42 -4.09
C LEU A 27 -4.68 -6.96 -3.86
N ILE A 28 -4.47 -6.44 -2.65
CA ILE A 28 -4.75 -5.04 -2.34
C ILE A 28 -3.84 -4.11 -3.13
N SER A 29 -2.57 -4.46 -3.25
CA SER A 29 -1.59 -3.63 -3.96
C SER A 29 -1.86 -3.54 -5.46
N ILE A 30 -2.30 -4.63 -6.10
CA ILE A 30 -2.56 -4.70 -7.56
C ILE A 30 -4.03 -4.49 -7.92
N SER A 31 -4.93 -4.52 -6.94
CA SER A 31 -6.38 -4.46 -7.18
C SER A 31 -6.84 -3.23 -7.99
N PRO A 32 -6.21 -2.04 -7.85
CA PRO A 32 -6.59 -0.88 -8.65
C PRO A 32 -6.38 -1.07 -10.17
N ALA A 33 -5.52 -2.00 -10.59
CA ALA A 33 -5.33 -2.30 -12.01
C ALA A 33 -6.49 -3.09 -12.65
N PHE A 34 -7.32 -3.73 -11.83
CA PHE A 34 -8.42 -4.59 -12.28
C PHE A 34 -9.79 -3.95 -12.07
N ALA A 35 -9.90 -2.64 -12.34
CA ALA A 35 -11.20 -1.97 -12.36
C ALA A 35 -12.02 -2.48 -13.54
N LEU A 36 -13.18 -3.08 -13.27
CA LEU A 36 -14.09 -3.63 -14.26
C LEU A 36 -15.30 -2.70 -14.43
N GLY A 37 -15.58 -2.32 -15.70
CA GLY A 37 -16.78 -1.57 -16.10
C GLY A 37 -16.66 -0.05 -15.98
N GLU A 38 -17.66 0.64 -16.53
CA GLU A 38 -17.73 2.11 -16.62
C GLU A 38 -17.72 2.84 -15.26
N GLY A 39 -17.88 2.12 -14.15
CA GLY A 39 -17.95 2.70 -12.79
C GLY A 39 -16.65 2.63 -12.00
N ASN A 40 -15.50 2.28 -12.59
CA ASN A 40 -14.21 2.11 -11.87
C ASN A 40 -14.33 1.24 -10.59
N ARG A 41 -15.28 0.31 -10.56
CA ARG A 41 -15.54 -0.54 -9.39
C ARG A 41 -14.53 -1.70 -9.37
N ASN A 42 -13.74 -1.73 -8.34
CA ASN A 42 -12.75 -2.78 -8.15
C ASN A 42 -13.38 -3.98 -7.42
N LEU A 43 -13.95 -4.91 -8.18
CA LEU A 43 -14.58 -6.11 -7.62
C LEU A 43 -13.62 -6.96 -6.80
N LEU A 44 -12.35 -7.06 -7.20
CA LEU A 44 -11.34 -7.82 -6.46
C LEU A 44 -11.06 -7.20 -5.10
N LEU A 45 -10.99 -5.87 -5.02
CA LEU A 45 -10.83 -5.16 -3.76
C LEU A 45 -12.04 -5.37 -2.85
N ILE A 46 -13.25 -5.22 -3.40
CA ILE A 46 -14.50 -5.42 -2.65
C ILE A 46 -14.58 -6.85 -2.12
N MET A 47 -14.24 -7.86 -2.92
CA MET A 47 -14.20 -9.26 -2.48
C MET A 47 -13.15 -9.49 -1.40
N ALA A 48 -11.92 -8.97 -1.57
CA ALA A 48 -10.87 -9.09 -0.56
C ALA A 48 -11.27 -8.42 0.76
N MET A 49 -11.89 -7.24 0.69
CA MET A 49 -12.38 -6.51 1.85
C MET A 49 -13.57 -7.22 2.51
N GLY A 50 -14.52 -7.74 1.74
CA GLY A 50 -15.71 -8.42 2.24
C GLY A 50 -15.42 -9.80 2.84
N LEU A 51 -14.43 -10.51 2.32
CA LEU A 51 -14.05 -11.84 2.82
C LEU A 51 -13.09 -11.77 4.02
N SER A 52 -12.35 -10.68 4.18
CA SER A 52 -11.35 -10.55 5.24
C SER A 52 -11.94 -10.66 6.66
N PRO A 53 -13.12 -10.12 7.01
CA PRO A 53 -13.72 -10.31 8.32
C PRO A 53 -14.02 -11.78 8.68
N LEU A 54 -14.26 -12.65 7.68
CA LEU A 54 -14.47 -14.07 7.91
C LEU A 54 -13.24 -14.74 8.54
N LEU A 55 -12.06 -14.18 8.33
CA LEU A 55 -10.83 -14.66 8.94
C LEU A 55 -10.77 -14.34 10.45
N LEU A 56 -11.50 -13.32 10.91
CA LEU A 56 -11.63 -12.97 12.33
C LEU A 56 -12.47 -13.99 13.12
N LEU A 57 -13.41 -14.68 12.47
CA LEU A 57 -14.29 -15.66 13.12
C LEU A 57 -13.51 -16.79 13.81
N ARG A 58 -12.25 -16.99 13.45
CA ARG A 58 -11.38 -17.99 14.08
C ARG A 58 -10.76 -17.55 15.41
N ARG A 59 -10.68 -16.25 15.70
CA ARG A 59 -10.19 -15.69 16.97
C ARG A 59 -10.62 -14.23 17.12
N LEU A 60 -11.71 -14.01 17.81
CA LEU A 60 -12.14 -12.70 18.30
C LEU A 60 -11.39 -12.40 19.61
N THR A 61 -10.18 -11.90 19.51
CA THR A 61 -9.49 -11.26 20.64
C THR A 61 -9.46 -9.78 20.35
N LEU A 62 -10.25 -8.99 21.08
CA LEU A 62 -10.24 -7.53 20.96
C LEU A 62 -8.87 -6.99 21.39
N ILE A 63 -8.28 -6.18 20.53
CA ILE A 63 -7.09 -5.38 20.82
C ILE A 63 -7.55 -3.93 21.00
N PRO A 64 -7.81 -3.46 22.24
CA PRO A 64 -8.48 -2.17 22.46
C PRO A 64 -7.76 -0.99 21.78
N LYS A 65 -6.43 -1.00 21.75
CA LYS A 65 -5.62 0.06 21.11
C LYS A 65 -5.85 0.20 19.60
N ILE A 66 -6.30 -0.85 18.93
CA ILE A 66 -6.53 -0.88 17.47
C ILE A 66 -8.02 -0.83 17.19
N ASP A 67 -8.80 -1.68 17.88
CA ASP A 67 -10.20 -1.90 17.56
C ASP A 67 -11.09 -0.73 17.98
N VAL A 68 -10.84 -0.14 19.16
CA VAL A 68 -11.66 0.98 19.64
C VAL A 68 -11.59 2.20 18.71
N PRO A 69 -10.42 2.70 18.27
CA PRO A 69 -10.35 3.82 17.33
C PRO A 69 -11.05 3.53 16.00
N ILE A 70 -10.91 2.30 15.47
CA ILE A 70 -11.51 1.94 14.18
C ILE A 70 -13.03 1.79 14.30
N ILE A 71 -13.53 1.18 15.37
CA ILE A 71 -14.97 1.08 15.65
C ILE A 71 -15.56 2.47 15.86
N SER A 72 -14.87 3.35 16.60
CA SER A 72 -15.28 4.74 16.78
C SER A 72 -15.32 5.50 15.45
N LEU A 73 -14.34 5.29 14.58
CA LEU A 73 -14.33 5.86 13.23
C LEU A 73 -15.53 5.37 12.41
N CYS A 74 -15.81 4.06 12.41
CA CYS A 74 -16.99 3.50 11.74
C CYS A 74 -18.28 4.14 12.26
N PHE A 75 -18.40 4.28 13.57
CA PHE A 75 -19.55 4.92 14.20
C PHE A 75 -19.70 6.37 13.75
N CYS A 76 -18.62 7.15 13.76
CA CYS A 76 -18.62 8.53 13.24
C CYS A 76 -19.00 8.61 11.76
N LEU A 77 -18.47 7.71 10.92
CA LEU A 77 -18.77 7.66 9.48
C LEU A 77 -20.25 7.35 9.19
N ILE A 78 -20.93 6.63 10.07
CA ILE A 78 -22.35 6.35 9.96
C ILE A 78 -23.18 7.49 10.55
N CYS A 79 -22.89 7.89 11.78
CA CYS A 79 -23.73 8.83 12.53
C CYS A 79 -23.61 10.25 12.00
N PHE A 80 -22.41 10.71 11.66
CA PHE A 80 -22.23 12.10 11.23
C PHE A 80 -23.02 12.45 9.98
N PRO A 81 -22.97 11.71 8.85
CA PRO A 81 -23.82 12.00 7.69
C PRO A 81 -25.32 11.83 7.97
N LEU A 82 -25.70 10.88 8.82
CA LEU A 82 -27.09 10.65 9.18
C LEU A 82 -27.72 11.85 9.89
N PHE A 83 -26.96 12.53 10.76
CA PHE A 83 -27.45 13.68 11.52
C PHE A 83 -27.30 15.00 10.77
N THR A 84 -26.28 15.14 9.90
CA THR A 84 -26.01 16.43 9.22
C THR A 84 -26.73 16.55 7.88
N HIS A 85 -26.76 15.50 7.08
CA HIS A 85 -27.30 15.51 5.71
C HIS A 85 -27.98 14.20 5.34
N PRO A 86 -29.09 13.83 5.99
CA PRO A 86 -29.79 12.56 5.73
C PRO A 86 -30.28 12.44 4.29
N GLU A 87 -30.65 13.57 3.64
CA GLU A 87 -31.20 13.60 2.29
C GLU A 87 -30.17 13.31 1.19
N THR A 88 -28.90 13.66 1.43
CA THR A 88 -27.81 13.47 0.46
C THR A 88 -26.96 12.24 0.76
N MET A 89 -27.34 11.50 1.80
CA MET A 89 -26.58 10.35 2.29
C MET A 89 -26.56 9.20 1.27
N ARG A 90 -25.36 8.81 0.86
CA ARG A 90 -25.14 7.65 -0.02
C ARG A 90 -24.77 6.42 0.80
N TRP A 91 -25.72 5.54 1.05
CA TRP A 91 -25.54 4.30 1.78
C TRP A 91 -24.40 3.43 1.24
N SER A 92 -24.20 3.40 -0.08
CA SER A 92 -23.11 2.67 -0.71
C SER A 92 -21.74 3.16 -0.25
N THR A 93 -21.53 4.47 -0.09
CA THR A 93 -20.26 5.06 0.37
C THR A 93 -20.00 4.69 1.82
N ILE A 94 -21.03 4.74 2.67
CA ILE A 94 -20.92 4.38 4.09
C ILE A 94 -20.59 2.90 4.23
N LEU A 95 -21.34 2.03 3.53
CA LEU A 95 -21.09 0.60 3.54
C LEU A 95 -19.67 0.28 3.10
N TYR A 96 -19.19 0.91 2.03
CA TYR A 96 -17.83 0.76 1.53
C TYR A 96 -16.78 1.19 2.57
N SER A 97 -16.99 2.33 3.23
CA SER A 97 -16.11 2.83 4.29
C SER A 97 -16.07 1.90 5.49
N CYS A 98 -17.23 1.36 5.91
CA CYS A 98 -17.31 0.38 6.99
C CYS A 98 -16.61 -0.93 6.63
N MET A 99 -16.78 -1.43 5.40
CA MET A 99 -16.05 -2.61 4.91
C MET A 99 -14.54 -2.38 4.92
N PHE A 100 -14.09 -1.19 4.54
CA PHE A 100 -12.68 -0.81 4.57
C PHE A 100 -12.14 -0.81 6.01
N CYS A 101 -12.86 -0.24 6.98
CA CYS A 101 -12.50 -0.26 8.39
C CYS A 101 -12.44 -1.70 8.94
N LEU A 102 -13.44 -2.54 8.63
CA LEU A 102 -13.46 -3.95 9.01
C LEU A 102 -12.29 -4.74 8.40
N PHE A 103 -11.92 -4.39 7.17
CA PHE A 103 -10.73 -4.95 6.53
C PHE A 103 -9.45 -4.61 7.33
N PHE A 104 -9.27 -3.35 7.73
CA PHE A 104 -8.12 -2.95 8.53
C PHE A 104 -8.06 -3.65 9.88
N VAL A 105 -9.18 -3.78 10.59
CA VAL A 105 -9.26 -4.56 11.83
C VAL A 105 -8.81 -5.99 11.55
N SER A 106 -9.39 -6.62 10.53
CA SER A 106 -9.07 -8.00 10.16
C SER A 106 -7.58 -8.17 9.86
N TYR A 107 -7.02 -7.26 9.08
CA TYR A 107 -5.60 -7.27 8.73
C TYR A 107 -4.70 -7.09 9.95
N ALA A 108 -5.02 -6.15 10.84
CA ALA A 108 -4.26 -5.89 12.06
C ALA A 108 -4.25 -7.10 13.01
N HIS A 109 -5.33 -7.87 13.06
CA HIS A 109 -5.40 -9.10 13.84
C HIS A 109 -4.70 -10.30 13.17
N ILE A 110 -4.85 -10.44 11.86
CA ILE A 110 -4.30 -11.58 11.11
C ILE A 110 -2.79 -11.49 11.01
N LEU A 111 -2.23 -10.31 10.83
CA LEU A 111 -0.79 -10.12 10.63
C LEU A 111 0.05 -10.67 11.79
N PRO A 112 -0.18 -10.31 13.07
CA PRO A 112 0.52 -10.91 14.21
C PRO A 112 0.23 -12.40 14.37
N TYR A 113 -1.03 -12.82 14.11
CA TYR A 113 -1.43 -14.21 14.24
C TYR A 113 -0.72 -15.14 13.24
N SER A 114 -0.42 -14.65 12.05
CA SER A 114 0.29 -15.43 11.02
C SER A 114 1.72 -15.76 11.40
N ARG A 115 2.28 -15.02 12.37
CA ARG A 115 3.71 -15.10 12.71
C ARG A 115 4.61 -14.96 11.47
N LEU A 116 4.22 -14.11 10.52
CA LEU A 116 5.04 -13.83 9.35
C LEU A 116 6.34 -13.19 9.80
N PRO A 117 7.51 -13.78 9.53
CA PRO A 117 8.79 -13.19 9.88
C PRO A 117 8.96 -11.82 9.21
N ILE A 118 9.52 -10.86 9.93
CA ILE A 118 9.68 -9.47 9.45
C ILE A 118 10.52 -9.42 8.18
N ASP A 119 11.57 -10.24 8.07
CA ASP A 119 12.40 -10.36 6.88
C ASP A 119 11.60 -10.76 5.63
N LYS A 120 10.67 -11.71 5.77
CA LYS A 120 9.79 -12.13 4.66
C LYS A 120 8.78 -11.05 4.29
N TYR A 121 8.32 -10.29 5.27
CA TYR A 121 7.43 -9.16 5.03
C TYR A 121 8.16 -8.02 4.29
N VAL A 122 9.34 -7.65 4.75
CA VAL A 122 10.22 -6.66 4.09
C VAL A 122 10.52 -7.07 2.65
N ASN A 123 10.89 -8.34 2.43
CA ASN A 123 11.15 -8.85 1.09
C ASN A 123 9.90 -8.79 0.19
N LEU A 124 8.71 -9.03 0.73
CA LEU A 124 7.46 -8.91 -0.02
C LEU A 124 7.21 -7.46 -0.46
N LEU A 125 7.37 -6.49 0.45
CA LEU A 125 7.21 -5.07 0.15
C LEU A 125 8.21 -4.62 -0.94
N GLY A 126 9.48 -5.01 -0.80
CA GLY A 126 10.50 -4.71 -1.80
C GLY A 126 10.17 -5.27 -3.18
N ARG A 127 9.70 -6.54 -3.24
CA ARG A 127 9.27 -7.17 -4.50
C ARG A 127 8.08 -6.45 -5.14
N LEU A 128 7.13 -5.97 -4.35
CA LEU A 128 6.00 -5.20 -4.86
C LEU A 128 6.44 -3.87 -5.47
N ILE A 129 7.34 -3.12 -4.80
CA ILE A 129 7.91 -1.88 -5.36
C ILE A 129 8.57 -2.15 -6.71
N VAL A 130 9.39 -3.20 -6.79
CA VAL A 130 10.05 -3.61 -8.03
C VAL A 130 9.04 -4.03 -9.10
N ALA A 131 7.98 -4.76 -8.73
CA ALA A 131 6.94 -5.18 -9.66
C ALA A 131 6.20 -3.98 -10.28
N PHE A 132 5.83 -2.97 -9.47
CA PHE A 132 5.27 -1.72 -9.99
C PHE A 132 6.19 -1.03 -11.00
N SER A 133 7.49 -0.96 -10.69
CA SER A 133 8.47 -0.36 -11.59
C SER A 133 8.64 -1.15 -12.89
N ILE A 134 8.76 -2.48 -12.80
CA ILE A 134 8.90 -3.34 -13.99
C ILE A 134 7.70 -3.20 -14.92
N VAL A 135 6.48 -3.27 -14.38
CA VAL A 135 5.28 -3.12 -15.19
C VAL A 135 5.22 -1.74 -15.84
N LEU A 136 5.59 -0.68 -15.11
CA LEU A 136 5.65 0.66 -15.65
C LEU A 136 6.65 0.77 -16.81
N VAL A 137 7.86 0.24 -16.64
CA VAL A 137 8.89 0.21 -17.69
C VAL A 137 8.40 -0.57 -18.92
N LEU A 138 7.78 -1.73 -18.70
CA LEU A 138 7.21 -2.51 -19.82
C LEU A 138 6.12 -1.74 -20.56
N GLN A 139 5.23 -1.05 -19.86
CA GLN A 139 4.23 -0.18 -20.48
C GLN A 139 4.88 0.95 -21.28
N GLN A 140 5.90 1.60 -20.74
CA GLN A 140 6.64 2.68 -21.44
C GLN A 140 7.35 2.17 -22.69
N ILE A 141 7.93 0.98 -22.65
CA ILE A 141 8.53 0.30 -23.80
C ILE A 141 7.46 -0.01 -24.84
N CYS A 142 6.30 -0.56 -24.45
CA CYS A 142 5.21 -0.83 -25.36
C CYS A 142 4.70 0.44 -26.07
N VAL A 143 4.56 1.56 -25.34
CA VAL A 143 4.19 2.86 -25.94
C VAL A 143 5.23 3.32 -26.95
N LEU A 144 6.51 3.23 -26.61
CA LEU A 144 7.61 3.61 -27.51
C LEU A 144 7.59 2.84 -28.84
N PHE A 145 7.26 1.55 -28.81
CA PHE A 145 7.23 0.70 -30.00
C PHE A 145 5.84 0.60 -30.65
N GLY A 146 4.85 1.38 -30.20
CA GLY A 146 3.49 1.32 -30.71
C GLY A 146 2.78 -0.02 -30.46
N LEU A 147 3.22 -0.78 -29.45
CA LEU A 147 2.62 -2.05 -29.08
C LEU A 147 1.38 -1.87 -28.19
N PRO A 148 0.45 -2.83 -28.20
CA PRO A 148 -0.72 -2.76 -27.32
C PRO A 148 -0.28 -2.75 -25.85
N VAL A 149 -0.79 -1.80 -25.09
CA VAL A 149 -0.46 -1.63 -23.66
C VAL A 149 -1.63 -2.10 -22.81
N ILE A 150 -1.34 -2.95 -21.84
CA ILE A 150 -2.32 -3.40 -20.85
C ILE A 150 -2.52 -2.28 -19.81
N ASN A 151 -3.77 -2.04 -19.42
CA ASN A 151 -4.15 -1.08 -18.37
C ASN A 151 -3.88 0.40 -18.75
N LEU A 152 -4.38 0.80 -19.91
CA LEU A 152 -4.31 2.18 -20.43
C LEU A 152 -5.53 3.03 -20.05
N SER A 153 -6.21 2.74 -18.95
CA SER A 153 -7.28 3.62 -18.48
C SER A 153 -6.70 5.03 -18.24
N ASN A 154 -7.37 6.05 -18.79
CA ASN A 154 -6.94 7.46 -18.68
C ASN A 154 -5.56 7.79 -19.29
N TYR A 155 -5.16 7.09 -20.36
CA TYR A 155 -3.96 7.41 -21.11
C TYR A 155 -4.10 8.75 -21.84
N ASP A 156 -3.14 9.63 -21.64
CA ASP A 156 -3.04 10.92 -22.31
C ASP A 156 -1.87 10.88 -23.31
N PRO A 157 -2.13 11.01 -24.62
CA PRO A 157 -1.08 11.01 -25.64
C PRO A 157 -0.08 12.15 -25.50
N ASP A 158 -0.48 13.28 -24.91
CA ASP A 158 0.40 14.44 -24.68
C ASP A 158 1.43 14.17 -23.57
N THR A 159 1.17 13.18 -22.72
CA THR A 159 2.08 12.77 -21.66
C THR A 159 2.37 11.26 -21.70
N PRO A 160 3.05 10.76 -22.75
CA PRO A 160 3.17 9.33 -23.05
C PRO A 160 3.91 8.53 -21.98
N TRP A 161 4.64 9.19 -21.09
CA TRP A 161 5.39 8.55 -19.99
C TRP A 161 4.57 8.34 -18.73
N LYS A 162 3.41 9.01 -18.62
CA LYS A 162 2.48 8.89 -17.50
C LYS A 162 1.60 7.66 -17.66
N LEU A 163 2.06 6.52 -17.21
CA LEU A 163 1.35 5.25 -17.31
C LEU A 163 0.95 4.71 -15.93
N ASN A 164 -0.07 3.86 -15.94
CA ASN A 164 -0.76 3.45 -14.71
C ASN A 164 -0.02 2.39 -13.88
N SER A 165 0.93 1.67 -14.49
CA SER A 165 1.54 0.50 -13.85
C SER A 165 0.47 -0.50 -13.36
N LEU A 166 0.53 -0.93 -12.12
CA LEU A 166 -0.42 -1.84 -11.47
C LEU A 166 -1.56 -1.10 -10.74
N SER A 167 -1.96 0.08 -11.24
CA SER A 167 -3.09 0.82 -10.68
C SER A 167 -3.99 1.41 -11.78
N SER A 168 -5.08 2.05 -11.40
CA SER A 168 -6.02 2.69 -12.34
C SER A 168 -5.51 4.04 -12.88
N GLU A 169 -4.59 4.68 -12.16
CA GLU A 169 -4.05 6.00 -12.48
C GLU A 169 -2.60 6.13 -12.05
N PRO A 170 -1.78 6.97 -12.73
CA PRO A 170 -0.39 7.19 -12.35
C PRO A 170 -0.23 7.72 -10.92
N SER A 171 -1.12 8.63 -10.51
CA SER A 171 -1.15 9.19 -9.15
C SER A 171 -1.40 8.13 -8.06
N HIS A 172 -2.22 7.13 -8.36
CA HIS A 172 -2.49 6.01 -7.46
C HIS A 172 -1.27 5.09 -7.37
N SER A 173 -0.57 4.81 -8.47
CA SER A 173 0.69 4.05 -8.45
C SER A 173 1.73 4.73 -7.57
N ALA A 174 1.90 6.05 -7.69
CA ALA A 174 2.80 6.82 -6.85
C ALA A 174 2.45 6.71 -5.36
N ARG A 175 1.15 6.83 -5.00
CA ARG A 175 0.69 6.68 -3.61
C ARG A 175 0.98 5.29 -3.06
N PHE A 176 0.63 4.25 -3.81
CA PHE A 176 0.89 2.87 -3.38
C PHE A 176 2.37 2.60 -3.19
N VAL A 177 3.19 2.98 -4.16
CA VAL A 177 4.64 2.76 -4.10
C VAL A 177 5.27 3.57 -2.97
N ALA A 178 4.79 4.78 -2.69
CA ALA A 178 5.24 5.58 -1.54
C ALA A 178 4.88 4.91 -0.21
N ILE A 179 3.66 4.39 -0.05
CA ILE A 179 3.22 3.67 1.16
C ILE A 179 4.04 2.38 1.32
N LEU A 180 4.26 1.63 0.24
CA LEU A 180 5.09 0.42 0.26
C LEU A 180 6.53 0.75 0.67
N MET A 181 7.11 1.83 0.12
CA MET A 181 8.47 2.27 0.45
C MET A 181 8.58 2.74 1.90
N TYR A 182 7.63 3.54 2.39
CA TYR A 182 7.60 3.97 3.78
C TYR A 182 7.52 2.77 4.73
N SER A 183 6.62 1.82 4.45
CA SER A 183 6.47 0.60 5.23
C SER A 183 7.72 -0.27 5.18
N TYR A 184 8.34 -0.38 4.00
CA TYR A 184 9.60 -1.09 3.79
C TYR A 184 10.72 -0.54 4.67
N LEU A 185 10.92 0.77 4.66
CA LEU A 185 11.94 1.45 5.45
C LEU A 185 11.67 1.32 6.96
N TRP A 186 10.41 1.45 7.38
CA TRP A 186 10.02 1.28 8.77
C TRP A 186 10.28 -0.14 9.27
N MET A 187 9.94 -1.14 8.47
CA MET A 187 10.19 -2.55 8.82
C MET A 187 11.69 -2.89 8.83
N GLN A 188 12.48 -2.23 7.98
CA GLN A 188 13.94 -2.36 8.05
C GLN A 188 14.50 -1.85 9.38
N ASP A 189 14.02 -0.70 9.87
CA ASP A 189 14.48 -0.18 11.17
C ASP A 189 14.15 -1.15 12.30
N LEU A 190 12.95 -1.75 12.27
CA LEU A 190 12.57 -2.79 13.24
C LEU A 190 13.48 -4.02 13.15
N LEU A 191 13.87 -4.41 11.94
CA LEU A 191 14.74 -5.56 11.71
C LEU A 191 16.16 -5.31 12.24
N PHE A 192 16.67 -4.07 12.08
CA PHE A 192 18.03 -3.71 12.52
C PHE A 192 18.08 -3.14 13.95
N GLY A 193 16.93 -2.91 14.59
CA GLY A 193 16.82 -2.31 15.92
C GLY A 193 17.30 -0.84 15.99
N ARG A 194 17.53 -0.21 14.83
CA ARG A 194 17.95 1.19 14.73
C ARG A 194 17.43 1.83 13.44
N GLN A 195 17.34 3.13 13.42
CA GLN A 195 17.06 3.84 12.18
C GLN A 195 18.24 3.70 11.21
N VAL A 196 17.96 3.10 10.04
CA VAL A 196 18.95 2.93 8.98
C VAL A 196 19.13 4.26 8.25
N GLY A 197 20.37 4.74 8.15
CA GLY A 197 20.68 5.98 7.43
C GLY A 197 20.40 5.87 5.92
N LEU A 198 20.07 7.00 5.27
CA LEU A 198 19.75 7.03 3.84
C LEU A 198 20.85 6.39 2.97
N GLY A 199 22.12 6.77 3.17
CA GLY A 199 23.24 6.26 2.39
C GLY A 199 23.44 4.75 2.56
N GLU A 200 23.24 4.22 3.76
CA GLU A 200 23.31 2.79 4.04
C GLU A 200 22.15 2.05 3.37
N SER A 201 20.92 2.58 3.49
CA SER A 201 19.74 2.00 2.87
C SER A 201 19.84 1.96 1.34
N VAL A 202 20.30 3.06 0.72
CA VAL A 202 20.48 3.14 -0.74
C VAL A 202 21.55 2.15 -1.20
N LYS A 203 22.71 2.10 -0.55
CA LYS A 203 23.80 1.18 -0.91
C LYS A 203 23.39 -0.27 -0.81
N LYS A 204 22.67 -0.64 0.25
CA LYS A 204 22.27 -2.02 0.51
C LYS A 204 21.12 -2.49 -0.39
N HIS A 205 20.24 -1.57 -0.78
CA HIS A 205 19.00 -1.88 -1.52
C HIS A 205 18.83 -1.00 -2.77
N THR A 206 19.93 -0.78 -3.50
CA THR A 206 19.98 0.10 -4.69
C THR A 206 18.87 -0.19 -5.69
N GLY A 207 18.60 -1.47 -5.99
CA GLY A 207 17.55 -1.84 -6.95
C GLY A 207 16.14 -1.42 -6.52
N ILE A 208 15.82 -1.50 -5.22
CA ILE A 208 14.52 -1.07 -4.69
C ILE A 208 14.40 0.45 -4.75
N TRP A 209 15.48 1.19 -4.42
CA TRP A 209 15.52 2.63 -4.51
C TRP A 209 15.41 3.13 -5.95
N LEU A 210 16.10 2.50 -6.90
CA LEU A 210 15.96 2.81 -8.33
C LEU A 210 14.53 2.56 -8.82
N ALA A 211 13.94 1.43 -8.46
CA ALA A 211 12.56 1.12 -8.79
C ALA A 211 11.57 2.14 -8.21
N PHE A 212 11.77 2.52 -6.95
CA PHE A 212 10.98 3.55 -6.28
C PHE A 212 11.09 4.90 -6.98
N PHE A 213 12.31 5.39 -7.22
CA PHE A 213 12.52 6.67 -7.90
C PHE A 213 11.95 6.67 -9.30
N TRP A 214 12.10 5.57 -10.05
CA TRP A 214 11.55 5.46 -11.39
C TRP A 214 10.05 5.70 -11.41
N VAL A 215 9.31 5.03 -10.53
CA VAL A 215 7.86 5.21 -10.44
C VAL A 215 7.49 6.64 -10.01
N MET A 216 8.17 7.19 -9.00
CA MET A 216 7.85 8.52 -8.48
C MET A 216 8.12 9.63 -9.50
N LEU A 217 9.22 9.55 -10.23
CA LEU A 217 9.60 10.59 -11.22
C LEU A 217 8.77 10.50 -12.51
N THR A 218 8.50 9.28 -12.99
CA THR A 218 7.78 9.11 -14.24
C THR A 218 6.26 9.22 -14.11
N SER A 219 5.70 9.13 -12.89
CA SER A 219 4.27 9.36 -12.67
C SER A 219 3.83 10.79 -12.99
N GLY A 220 4.74 11.76 -13.02
CA GLY A 220 4.47 13.16 -13.36
C GLY A 220 3.35 13.81 -12.53
N SER A 221 3.18 13.38 -11.29
CA SER A 221 2.10 13.78 -10.38
C SER A 221 2.65 14.63 -9.24
N GLY A 222 2.03 15.77 -8.95
CA GLY A 222 2.37 16.60 -7.78
C GLY A 222 2.28 15.82 -6.46
N THR A 223 1.37 14.85 -6.37
CA THR A 223 1.28 13.92 -5.23
C THR A 223 2.53 13.05 -5.09
N ALA A 224 3.16 12.63 -6.19
CA ALA A 224 4.39 11.85 -6.14
C ALA A 224 5.53 12.66 -5.54
N ILE A 225 5.68 13.91 -5.97
CA ILE A 225 6.72 14.83 -5.46
C ILE A 225 6.52 15.08 -3.96
N MET A 226 5.28 15.34 -3.55
CA MET A 226 4.95 15.55 -2.13
C MET A 226 5.29 14.31 -1.28
N LEU A 227 4.89 13.12 -1.74
CA LEU A 227 5.16 11.87 -1.02
C LEU A 227 6.64 11.51 -1.00
N LEU A 228 7.36 11.81 -2.08
CA LEU A 228 8.82 11.71 -2.12
C LEU A 228 9.44 12.58 -1.02
N GLY A 229 9.00 13.84 -0.92
CA GLY A 229 9.42 14.75 0.14
C GLY A 229 9.16 14.17 1.55
N ILE A 230 7.97 13.63 1.79
CA ILE A 230 7.61 13.00 3.09
C ILE A 230 8.54 11.83 3.43
N ILE A 231 8.91 11.00 2.45
CA ILE A 231 9.86 9.89 2.69
C ILE A 231 11.24 10.42 3.05
N PHE A 232 11.69 11.50 2.40
CA PHE A 232 12.97 12.13 2.73
C PHE A 232 12.97 12.86 4.08
N LEU A 233 11.82 13.42 4.51
CA LEU A 233 11.68 14.03 5.84
C LEU A 233 12.07 13.07 6.97
N ARG A 234 11.90 11.76 6.76
CA ARG A 234 12.33 10.73 7.71
C ARG A 234 13.84 10.78 8.02
N TYR A 235 14.65 11.22 7.07
CA TYR A 235 16.11 11.27 7.19
C TYR A 235 16.64 12.62 7.63
N ILE A 236 15.76 13.59 7.84
CA ILE A 236 16.11 14.92 8.27
C ILE A 236 16.37 14.90 9.77
N ASN A 237 17.60 15.18 10.15
CA ASN A 237 17.95 15.39 11.54
C ASN A 237 17.42 16.76 11.98
N GLY A 238 16.79 16.87 13.17
CA GLY A 238 16.15 18.11 13.63
C GLY A 238 17.03 19.37 13.60
N ARG A 239 18.37 19.19 13.57
CA ARG A 239 19.34 20.28 13.39
C ARG A 239 19.34 20.92 12.00
N TYR A 240 18.79 20.25 11.00
CA TYR A 240 18.79 20.71 9.61
C TYR A 240 17.39 20.96 9.05
N VAL A 241 16.36 20.84 9.89
CA VAL A 241 14.94 21.01 9.47
C VAL A 241 14.74 22.31 8.71
N LEU A 242 15.29 23.42 9.19
CA LEU A 242 15.12 24.72 8.54
C LEU A 242 15.75 24.78 7.13
N ARG A 243 16.95 24.21 6.98
CA ARG A 243 17.66 24.21 5.67
C ARG A 243 16.97 23.32 4.65
N THR A 244 16.47 22.18 5.06
CA THR A 244 15.79 21.21 4.18
C THR A 244 14.37 21.64 3.87
N THR A 245 13.67 22.29 4.78
CA THR A 245 12.36 22.89 4.51
C THR A 245 12.51 24.04 3.50
N LEU A 246 13.53 24.89 3.66
CA LEU A 246 13.86 25.95 2.70
C LEU A 246 14.19 25.36 1.31
N LEU A 247 14.95 24.29 1.25
CA LEU A 247 15.30 23.61 0.00
C LEU A 247 14.10 22.95 -0.67
N ALA A 248 13.20 22.35 0.13
CA ALA A 248 11.95 21.76 -0.37
C ALA A 248 10.99 22.83 -0.89
N VAL A 249 10.89 23.98 -0.20
CA VAL A 249 10.10 25.12 -0.65
C VAL A 249 10.69 25.73 -1.92
N LEU A 250 12.01 25.88 -2.00
CA LEU A 250 12.69 26.37 -3.20
C LEU A 250 12.48 25.45 -4.42
N LEU A 251 12.54 24.13 -4.21
CA LEU A 251 12.22 23.14 -5.25
C LEU A 251 10.77 23.20 -5.72
N MET A 252 9.81 23.54 -4.83
CA MET A 252 8.41 23.74 -5.20
C MET A 252 8.19 25.02 -6.05
N PHE A 253 9.05 26.02 -5.94
CA PHE A 253 8.96 27.25 -6.73
C PHE A 253 9.71 27.18 -8.08
N VAL A 254 10.59 26.19 -8.27
CA VAL A 254 11.39 26.02 -9.50
C VAL A 254 10.77 24.98 -10.45
N LEU A 255 9.86 24.14 -9.95
CA LEU A 255 9.10 23.15 -10.71
C LEU A 255 7.67 23.62 -10.94
#